data_9c9f0b3a066ba3d23c1455515d43df38
#
_entry.id   9c9f0b3a066ba3d23c1455515d43df38
#
_cell.length_a   1.000
_cell.length_b   1.000
_cell.length_c   1.000
_cell.angle_alpha   90.00
_cell.angle_beta   90.00
_cell.angle_gamma   90.00
#
_symmetry.space_group_name_H-M   'P 1'
#
loop_
_entity.id
_entity.type
_entity.pdbx_description
1 polymer ?
#
loop_
_entity_poly.entity_id
_entity_poly.type
_entity_poly.pdbx_seq_one_letter_code
_entity_poly.pdbx_strand_id
1 'polypeptide(L)'
;MIRRFPLGRFMAEDVVIVGGARTPFCEWQGGKRGDGQPGGLLKDVSALKLGEIAIKGALDKTGTPAQNVDHVVMGYALQTCDQAIFGARHAGLGAGIPQEVPMLTLSRICGSGVQAIVSGAQMIMLDEAQTVVAGGMENLSQAPHVLRGMRDTYKLARPPRAGTELEKDMEDYLFTNLLDGMCGSFMAQTSDEICKRKGVTREETDEFAALSHSRTASSIENGIWEQEIVSVNDVTYKDEDHVVLGSTPESLAELRTAFGPESLVTAGNASGVVDGAAAVVIKSASKAEADGDSPLARIVSWGIVGLEPAIMAYGPVPSSRLALEKAGLTIEDIDRWEINEAFAGQAVACVKDLGLDVEKVNVNGGAVGLGHPLAATGTRLVLTLAHELKRCGGKYGVATACIGGGQGIAMVIESI
;
A
#
# COMPACT_ATOMS: atom_id res chain seq x y z
N MET A 1 28.52 1.40 -33.34
CA MET A 1 27.44 1.79 -34.25
C MET A 1 26.20 2.08 -33.38
N ILE A 2 25.98 3.36 -33.03
CA ILE A 2 24.85 3.77 -32.16
C ILE A 2 23.63 3.79 -33.09
N ARG A 3 22.69 2.88 -32.88
CA ARG A 3 21.38 2.93 -33.55
C ARG A 3 20.64 4.18 -33.04
N ARG A 4 20.50 5.18 -33.93
CA ARG A 4 19.57 6.29 -33.71
C ARG A 4 18.16 5.70 -33.80
N PHE A 5 17.46 5.68 -32.65
CA PHE A 5 16.01 5.46 -32.66
C PHE A 5 15.35 6.59 -33.45
N PRO A 6 14.44 6.31 -34.38
CA PRO A 6 13.68 7.35 -35.06
C PRO A 6 12.80 8.02 -34.01
N LEU A 7 12.92 9.35 -33.88
CA LEU A 7 11.99 10.22 -33.15
C LEU A 7 10.66 10.31 -33.91
N GLY A 8 9.98 9.17 -34.12
CA GLY A 8 8.56 9.14 -34.41
C GLY A 8 7.84 9.48 -33.11
N ARG A 9 6.81 10.31 -33.15
CA ARG A 9 5.88 10.47 -32.02
C ARG A 9 5.42 9.07 -31.63
N PHE A 10 5.97 8.52 -30.54
CA PHE A 10 5.34 7.42 -29.84
C PHE A 10 4.02 7.98 -29.33
N MET A 11 2.92 7.63 -29.95
CA MET A 11 1.62 7.66 -29.29
C MET A 11 1.76 6.61 -28.20
N ALA A 12 2.01 7.06 -26.97
CA ALA A 12 2.09 6.14 -25.85
C ALA A 12 0.77 5.38 -25.79
N GLU A 13 0.85 4.06 -25.85
CA GLU A 13 -0.32 3.21 -25.78
C GLU A 13 -0.98 3.34 -24.41
N ASP A 14 -2.32 3.36 -24.39
CA ASP A 14 -3.06 3.39 -23.13
C ASP A 14 -2.78 2.10 -22.34
N VAL A 15 -2.61 2.27 -21.04
CA VAL A 15 -2.40 1.15 -20.10
C VAL A 15 -3.66 0.92 -19.29
N VAL A 16 -4.13 -0.31 -19.28
CA VAL A 16 -5.35 -0.71 -18.58
C VAL A 16 -5.06 -1.66 -17.41
N ILE A 17 -5.84 -1.54 -16.36
CA ILE A 17 -5.87 -2.45 -15.22
C ILE A 17 -6.93 -3.50 -15.53
N VAL A 18 -6.49 -4.71 -15.83
CA VAL A 18 -7.41 -5.81 -16.15
C VAL A 18 -8.15 -6.29 -14.90
N GLY A 19 -7.43 -6.40 -13.80
CA GLY A 19 -7.94 -6.80 -12.51
C GLY A 19 -6.81 -7.09 -11.53
N GLY A 20 -7.14 -7.73 -10.42
CA GLY A 20 -6.14 -8.03 -9.42
C GLY A 20 -6.66 -8.88 -8.27
N ALA A 21 -5.78 -9.12 -7.32
CA ALA A 21 -6.11 -9.78 -6.07
C ALA A 21 -5.24 -9.27 -4.93
N ARG A 22 -5.75 -9.40 -3.71
CA ARG A 22 -4.97 -9.21 -2.48
C ARG A 22 -5.24 -10.33 -1.49
N THR A 23 -4.34 -10.52 -0.56
CA THR A 23 -4.60 -11.35 0.63
C THR A 23 -5.48 -10.58 1.61
N PRO A 24 -6.08 -11.23 2.61
CA PRO A 24 -6.54 -10.54 3.81
C PRO A 24 -5.38 -9.74 4.42
N PHE A 25 -5.69 -8.59 5.04
CA PHE A 25 -4.75 -7.84 5.84
C PHE A 25 -4.98 -8.18 7.31
N CYS A 26 -3.99 -8.79 7.95
CA CYS A 26 -4.13 -9.29 9.31
C CYS A 26 -3.15 -8.61 10.26
N GLU A 27 -3.60 -8.33 11.47
CA GLU A 27 -2.84 -7.70 12.52
C GLU A 27 -1.51 -8.43 12.76
N TRP A 28 -0.45 -7.69 12.95
CA TRP A 28 0.87 -8.26 13.19
C TRP A 28 0.94 -9.07 14.50
N GLN A 29 1.93 -9.92 14.65
CA GLN A 29 2.07 -10.81 15.82
C GLN A 29 2.11 -10.05 17.16
N GLY A 30 2.67 -8.85 17.20
CA GLY A 30 2.77 -8.03 18.40
C GLY A 30 1.52 -7.19 18.70
N GLY A 31 0.56 -7.14 17.78
CA GLY A 31 -0.67 -6.36 17.89
C GLY A 31 -1.80 -7.15 18.59
N LYS A 32 -2.94 -6.48 18.70
CA LYS A 32 -4.19 -7.09 19.14
C LYS A 32 -5.23 -6.91 18.07
N ARG A 33 -5.95 -7.99 17.80
CA ARG A 33 -7.13 -7.96 16.95
C ARG A 33 -8.17 -7.00 17.55
N GLY A 34 -9.03 -6.45 16.72
CA GLY A 34 -10.09 -5.57 17.19
C GLY A 34 -11.02 -6.18 18.24
N ASP A 35 -11.07 -7.52 18.34
CA ASP A 35 -11.79 -8.28 19.37
C ASP A 35 -10.98 -8.47 20.67
N GLY A 36 -9.81 -7.86 20.79
CA GLY A 36 -8.92 -7.94 21.95
C GLY A 36 -8.01 -9.19 22.00
N GLN A 37 -8.13 -10.09 21.02
CA GLN A 37 -7.25 -11.25 20.90
C GLN A 37 -5.89 -10.85 20.32
N PRO A 38 -4.82 -11.63 20.56
CA PRO A 38 -3.53 -11.40 19.91
C PRO A 38 -3.64 -11.50 18.39
N GLY A 39 -2.93 -10.63 17.66
CA GLY A 39 -2.75 -10.70 16.21
C GLY A 39 -1.92 -11.90 15.76
N GLY A 40 -1.51 -11.90 14.50
CA GLY A 40 -0.55 -12.86 13.96
C GLY A 40 -1.17 -14.01 13.17
N LEU A 41 -2.35 -13.83 12.55
CA LEU A 41 -2.95 -14.86 11.69
C LEU A 41 -2.05 -15.24 10.51
N LEU A 42 -1.29 -14.28 9.98
CA LEU A 42 -0.37 -14.47 8.85
C LEU A 42 1.12 -14.49 9.26
N LYS A 43 1.44 -14.49 10.55
CA LYS A 43 2.82 -14.37 11.06
C LYS A 43 3.82 -15.39 10.51
N ASP A 44 3.34 -16.60 10.22
CA ASP A 44 4.18 -17.71 9.73
C ASP A 44 4.22 -17.79 8.20
N VAL A 45 3.55 -16.86 7.49
CA VAL A 45 3.52 -16.79 6.03
C VAL A 45 4.45 -15.66 5.57
N SER A 46 5.60 -16.00 4.98
CA SER A 46 6.56 -14.98 4.56
C SER A 46 5.97 -13.97 3.57
N ALA A 47 6.50 -12.75 3.54
CA ALA A 47 6.10 -11.73 2.55
C ALA A 47 6.20 -12.27 1.11
N LEU A 48 7.22 -13.07 0.80
CA LEU A 48 7.39 -13.70 -0.51
C LEU A 48 6.22 -14.64 -0.84
N LYS A 49 5.77 -15.44 0.14
CA LYS A 49 4.64 -16.35 -0.02
C LYS A 49 3.31 -15.61 -0.13
N LEU A 50 3.12 -14.54 0.63
CA LEU A 50 1.96 -13.65 0.48
C LEU A 50 1.94 -13.03 -0.93
N GLY A 51 3.09 -12.55 -1.41
CA GLY A 51 3.26 -12.02 -2.77
C GLY A 51 2.95 -13.07 -3.85
N GLU A 52 3.44 -14.31 -3.69
CA GLU A 52 3.11 -15.44 -4.57
C GLU A 52 1.60 -15.66 -4.67
N ILE A 53 0.92 -15.67 -3.52
CA ILE A 53 -0.54 -15.90 -3.46
C ILE A 53 -1.29 -14.75 -4.13
N ALA A 54 -0.90 -13.50 -3.89
CA ALA A 54 -1.51 -12.34 -4.52
C ALA A 54 -1.30 -12.32 -6.05
N ILE A 55 -0.09 -12.61 -6.53
CA ILE A 55 0.23 -12.71 -7.96
C ILE A 55 -0.62 -13.81 -8.61
N LYS A 56 -0.61 -15.03 -8.04
CA LYS A 56 -1.41 -16.12 -8.54
C LYS A 56 -2.89 -15.78 -8.57
N GLY A 57 -3.41 -15.22 -7.48
CA GLY A 57 -4.79 -14.78 -7.40
C GLY A 57 -5.16 -13.72 -8.44
N ALA A 58 -4.25 -12.77 -8.73
CA ALA A 58 -4.45 -11.77 -9.77
C ALA A 58 -4.51 -12.42 -11.18
N LEU A 59 -3.61 -13.35 -11.45
CA LEU A 59 -3.63 -14.10 -12.71
C LEU A 59 -4.91 -14.94 -12.87
N ASP A 60 -5.31 -15.65 -11.82
CA ASP A 60 -6.50 -16.50 -11.83
C ASP A 60 -7.79 -15.67 -12.02
N LYS A 61 -7.94 -14.55 -11.28
CA LYS A 61 -9.12 -13.67 -11.38
C LYS A 61 -9.23 -12.94 -12.71
N THR A 62 -8.10 -12.66 -13.37
CA THR A 62 -8.09 -12.02 -14.70
C THR A 62 -8.08 -13.01 -15.86
N GLY A 63 -7.95 -14.33 -15.58
CA GLY A 63 -7.79 -15.33 -16.63
C GLY A 63 -6.49 -15.18 -17.42
N THR A 64 -5.51 -14.43 -16.90
CA THR A 64 -4.24 -14.18 -17.59
C THR A 64 -3.30 -15.38 -17.38
N PRO A 65 -2.91 -16.12 -18.44
CA PRO A 65 -1.95 -17.21 -18.30
C PRO A 65 -0.59 -16.69 -17.82
N ALA A 66 0.03 -17.38 -16.88
CA ALA A 66 1.35 -17.00 -16.34
C ALA A 66 2.43 -16.86 -17.44
N GLN A 67 2.29 -17.66 -18.53
CA GLN A 67 3.17 -17.65 -19.70
C GLN A 67 3.05 -16.37 -20.54
N ASN A 68 1.98 -15.62 -20.38
CA ASN A 68 1.74 -14.37 -21.12
C ASN A 68 2.22 -13.13 -20.35
N VAL A 69 2.83 -13.31 -19.18
CA VAL A 69 3.41 -12.23 -18.41
C VAL A 69 4.80 -11.90 -18.94
N ASP A 70 5.06 -10.64 -19.28
CA ASP A 70 6.35 -10.17 -19.79
C ASP A 70 7.25 -9.65 -18.67
N HIS A 71 6.66 -9.13 -17.58
CA HIS A 71 7.43 -8.58 -16.45
C HIS A 71 6.64 -8.65 -15.14
N VAL A 72 7.35 -8.76 -14.01
CA VAL A 72 6.78 -8.64 -12.66
C VAL A 72 7.46 -7.49 -11.91
N VAL A 73 6.67 -6.60 -11.30
CA VAL A 73 7.18 -5.52 -10.45
C VAL A 73 6.49 -5.58 -9.10
N MET A 74 7.24 -5.92 -8.05
CA MET A 74 6.68 -5.99 -6.68
C MET A 74 7.40 -5.05 -5.73
N GLY A 75 6.61 -4.26 -4.99
CA GLY A 75 7.07 -3.51 -3.84
C GLY A 75 7.41 -4.42 -2.67
N TYR A 76 8.47 -4.09 -1.92
CA TYR A 76 8.81 -4.71 -0.65
C TYR A 76 9.55 -3.67 0.19
N ALA A 77 8.83 -3.04 1.10
CA ALA A 77 9.35 -1.88 1.82
C ALA A 77 10.30 -2.30 2.95
N LEU A 78 9.88 -3.21 3.81
CA LEU A 78 10.66 -3.71 4.93
C LEU A 78 11.00 -5.19 4.70
N GLN A 79 12.24 -5.47 4.32
CA GLN A 79 12.70 -6.83 4.04
C GLN A 79 12.85 -7.62 5.34
N THR A 80 11.85 -8.43 5.68
CA THR A 80 11.70 -9.06 6.99
C THR A 80 11.98 -10.56 7.01
N CYS A 81 11.86 -11.26 5.88
CA CYS A 81 12.07 -12.70 5.83
C CYS A 81 13.43 -13.11 5.26
N ASP A 82 13.81 -14.36 5.48
CA ASP A 82 14.91 -14.99 4.79
C ASP A 82 14.70 -14.89 3.27
N GLN A 83 15.77 -14.72 2.52
CA GLN A 83 15.72 -14.60 1.06
C GLN A 83 14.98 -13.36 0.54
N ALA A 84 14.64 -12.39 1.40
CA ALA A 84 13.96 -11.14 1.04
C ALA A 84 14.63 -10.40 -0.12
N ILE A 85 15.94 -10.51 -0.23
CA ILE A 85 16.72 -9.94 -1.33
C ILE A 85 16.25 -10.38 -2.72
N PHE A 86 15.66 -11.58 -2.85
CA PHE A 86 15.13 -12.08 -4.10
C PHE A 86 13.72 -11.59 -4.42
N GLY A 87 13.00 -11.09 -3.44
CA GLY A 87 11.74 -10.36 -3.52
C GLY A 87 10.78 -10.84 -4.61
N ALA A 88 10.50 -9.97 -5.58
CA ALA A 88 9.61 -10.23 -6.70
C ALA A 88 9.96 -11.50 -7.47
N ARG A 89 11.28 -11.83 -7.57
CA ARG A 89 11.73 -13.00 -8.31
C ARG A 89 11.19 -14.30 -7.72
N HIS A 90 11.31 -14.48 -6.40
CA HIS A 90 10.82 -15.68 -5.74
C HIS A 90 9.28 -15.73 -5.71
N ALA A 91 8.63 -14.59 -5.45
CA ALA A 91 7.17 -14.52 -5.46
C ALA A 91 6.59 -14.88 -6.84
N GLY A 92 7.15 -14.33 -7.92
CA GLY A 92 6.70 -14.60 -9.29
C GLY A 92 6.95 -16.04 -9.74
N LEU A 93 8.13 -16.59 -9.45
CA LEU A 93 8.44 -18.00 -9.74
C LEU A 93 7.51 -18.95 -8.98
N GLY A 94 7.25 -18.67 -7.70
CA GLY A 94 6.31 -19.42 -6.89
C GLY A 94 4.88 -19.37 -7.43
N ALA A 95 4.48 -18.26 -8.03
CA ALA A 95 3.19 -18.10 -8.70
C ALA A 95 3.10 -18.80 -10.07
N GLY A 96 4.18 -19.45 -10.54
CA GLY A 96 4.22 -20.19 -11.79
C GLY A 96 4.58 -19.35 -13.02
N ILE A 97 5.05 -18.13 -12.84
CA ILE A 97 5.55 -17.29 -13.93
C ILE A 97 6.88 -17.89 -14.44
N PRO A 98 7.09 -17.99 -15.78
CA PRO A 98 8.28 -18.62 -16.35
C PRO A 98 9.59 -17.98 -15.89
N GLN A 99 10.63 -18.78 -15.79
CA GLN A 99 11.96 -18.32 -15.34
C GLN A 99 12.63 -17.31 -16.29
N GLU A 100 12.21 -17.25 -17.52
CA GLU A 100 12.68 -16.31 -18.54
C GLU A 100 12.14 -14.89 -18.32
N VAL A 101 11.03 -14.75 -17.60
CA VAL A 101 10.40 -13.46 -17.31
C VAL A 101 11.25 -12.67 -16.30
N PRO A 102 11.68 -11.45 -16.61
CA PRO A 102 12.39 -10.60 -15.66
C PRO A 102 11.46 -10.10 -14.56
N MET A 103 12.00 -9.91 -13.35
CA MET A 103 11.22 -9.49 -12.19
C MET A 103 12.00 -8.46 -11.37
N LEU A 104 11.34 -7.37 -10.99
CA LEU A 104 11.90 -6.23 -10.27
C LEU A 104 11.28 -6.10 -8.88
N THR A 105 12.12 -6.07 -7.86
CA THR A 105 11.74 -5.62 -6.51
C THR A 105 12.09 -4.15 -6.36
N LEU A 106 11.16 -3.33 -5.89
CA LEU A 106 11.37 -1.92 -5.62
C LEU A 106 10.89 -1.53 -4.21
N SER A 107 11.37 -0.40 -3.72
CA SER A 107 10.86 0.23 -2.51
C SER A 107 10.68 1.74 -2.72
N ARG A 108 9.47 2.20 -2.45
CA ARG A 108 9.09 3.59 -2.18
C ARG A 108 8.24 3.62 -0.92
N ILE A 109 8.62 2.77 0.06
CA ILE A 109 7.95 2.61 1.36
C ILE A 109 6.42 2.45 1.14
N CYS A 110 5.57 3.29 1.76
CA CYS A 110 4.10 3.26 1.64
C CYS A 110 3.58 3.43 0.21
N GLY A 111 4.34 4.08 -0.66
CA GLY A 111 4.01 4.29 -2.07
C GLY A 111 4.43 3.16 -3.01
N SER A 112 5.07 2.09 -2.51
CA SER A 112 5.66 1.05 -3.35
C SER A 112 4.67 0.38 -4.29
N GLY A 113 3.44 0.10 -3.83
CA GLY A 113 2.41 -0.54 -4.64
C GLY A 113 1.98 0.32 -5.84
N VAL A 114 1.72 1.62 -5.62
CA VAL A 114 1.43 2.54 -6.72
C VAL A 114 2.65 2.69 -7.64
N GLN A 115 3.85 2.78 -7.06
CA GLN A 115 5.09 2.87 -7.85
C GLN A 115 5.31 1.62 -8.72
N ALA A 116 4.98 0.43 -8.22
CA ALA A 116 5.08 -0.81 -9.01
C ALA A 116 4.17 -0.74 -10.25
N ILE A 117 2.93 -0.25 -10.08
CA ILE A 117 1.99 -0.04 -11.19
C ILE A 117 2.54 1.02 -12.17
N VAL A 118 3.05 2.15 -11.66
CA VAL A 118 3.69 3.20 -12.49
C VAL A 118 4.87 2.62 -13.28
N SER A 119 5.75 1.85 -12.64
CA SER A 119 6.91 1.27 -13.31
C SER A 119 6.50 0.27 -14.39
N GLY A 120 5.49 -0.58 -14.12
CA GLY A 120 4.93 -1.49 -15.11
C GLY A 120 4.27 -0.75 -16.28
N ALA A 121 3.51 0.33 -16.00
CA ALA A 121 2.90 1.16 -17.03
C ALA A 121 3.97 1.83 -17.90
N GLN A 122 5.06 2.31 -17.31
CA GLN A 122 6.18 2.87 -18.08
C GLN A 122 6.83 1.84 -19.02
N MET A 123 7.01 0.58 -18.58
CA MET A 123 7.51 -0.49 -19.45
C MET A 123 6.57 -0.75 -20.64
N ILE A 124 5.26 -0.74 -20.40
CA ILE A 124 4.26 -0.88 -21.49
C ILE A 124 4.33 0.31 -22.44
N MET A 125 4.33 1.52 -21.93
CA MET A 125 4.41 2.75 -22.75
C MET A 125 5.71 2.86 -23.58
N LEU A 126 6.78 2.20 -23.14
CA LEU A 126 8.08 2.13 -23.83
C LEU A 126 8.20 0.91 -24.76
N ASP A 127 7.14 0.11 -24.90
CA ASP A 127 7.12 -1.12 -25.71
C ASP A 127 8.15 -2.18 -25.25
N GLU A 128 8.46 -2.19 -23.94
CA GLU A 128 9.32 -3.19 -23.30
C GLU A 128 8.52 -4.41 -22.79
N ALA A 129 7.21 -4.22 -22.59
CA ALA A 129 6.26 -5.24 -22.13
C ALA A 129 4.86 -4.94 -22.64
N GLN A 130 4.00 -5.96 -22.75
CA GLN A 130 2.58 -5.83 -23.07
C GLN A 130 1.69 -6.24 -21.89
N THR A 131 2.17 -7.13 -21.05
CA THR A 131 1.48 -7.65 -19.84
C THR A 131 2.42 -7.62 -18.65
N VAL A 132 2.07 -6.85 -17.62
CA VAL A 132 2.88 -6.74 -16.40
C VAL A 132 2.02 -7.09 -15.19
N VAL A 133 2.58 -7.88 -14.27
CA VAL A 133 2.02 -8.04 -12.93
C VAL A 133 2.73 -7.04 -12.01
N ALA A 134 1.96 -6.15 -11.40
CA ALA A 134 2.47 -5.11 -10.51
C ALA A 134 1.81 -5.18 -9.13
N GLY A 135 2.58 -5.05 -8.06
CA GLY A 135 2.02 -5.19 -6.73
C GLY A 135 2.95 -4.81 -5.59
N GLY A 136 2.62 -5.29 -4.41
CA GLY A 136 3.45 -5.17 -3.22
C GLY A 136 3.13 -6.24 -2.18
N MET A 137 4.10 -6.52 -1.34
CA MET A 137 4.02 -7.55 -0.31
C MET A 137 4.75 -7.09 0.95
N GLU A 138 4.21 -7.44 2.11
CA GLU A 138 4.77 -7.09 3.40
C GLU A 138 4.40 -8.14 4.45
N ASN A 139 5.33 -8.48 5.35
CA ASN A 139 5.04 -9.19 6.58
C ASN A 139 5.81 -8.52 7.72
N LEU A 140 5.12 -7.73 8.53
CA LEU A 140 5.71 -6.97 9.62
C LEU A 140 5.85 -7.81 10.90
N SER A 141 5.09 -8.91 11.00
CA SER A 141 5.23 -9.90 12.06
C SER A 141 6.61 -10.56 12.09
N GLN A 142 7.27 -10.65 10.92
CA GLN A 142 8.60 -11.25 10.77
C GLN A 142 9.74 -10.23 10.82
N ALA A 143 9.46 -8.98 11.20
CA ALA A 143 10.50 -7.97 11.35
C ALA A 143 11.56 -8.44 12.37
N PRO A 144 12.84 -8.52 11.99
CA PRO A 144 13.86 -9.05 12.88
C PRO A 144 14.28 -8.02 13.92
N HIS A 145 14.89 -8.50 15.00
CA HIS A 145 15.75 -7.66 15.81
C HIS A 145 17.17 -7.74 15.26
N VAL A 146 17.86 -6.62 15.20
CA VAL A 146 19.18 -6.50 14.57
C VAL A 146 20.25 -6.06 15.56
N LEU A 147 21.45 -6.57 15.36
CA LEU A 147 22.67 -6.15 16.07
C LEU A 147 23.59 -5.45 15.08
N ARG A 148 23.87 -4.16 15.32
CA ARG A 148 24.78 -3.39 14.48
C ARG A 148 26.23 -3.48 14.99
N GLY A 149 27.20 -3.18 14.09
CA GLY A 149 28.62 -3.13 14.44
C GLY A 149 29.26 -4.49 14.72
N MET A 150 28.56 -5.61 14.49
CA MET A 150 29.02 -6.94 14.87
C MET A 150 30.04 -7.56 13.89
N ARG A 151 30.26 -6.97 12.71
CA ARG A 151 31.21 -7.54 11.73
C ARG A 151 32.67 -7.49 12.17
N ASP A 152 33.04 -6.55 13.03
CA ASP A 152 34.38 -6.47 13.63
C ASP A 152 34.58 -7.55 14.69
N THR A 153 33.52 -7.94 15.39
CA THR A 153 33.54 -8.88 16.52
C THR A 153 33.19 -10.30 16.08
N TYR A 154 32.34 -10.45 15.05
CA TYR A 154 31.88 -11.73 14.54
C TYR A 154 32.38 -11.99 13.13
N LYS A 155 33.03 -13.14 12.94
CA LYS A 155 33.35 -13.63 11.61
C LYS A 155 32.10 -14.23 10.98
N LEU A 156 32.03 -14.15 9.65
CA LEU A 156 30.94 -14.74 8.88
C LEU A 156 30.66 -16.19 9.31
N ALA A 157 29.38 -16.51 9.51
CA ALA A 157 28.88 -17.83 9.92
C ALA A 157 29.37 -18.33 11.29
N ARG A 158 29.81 -17.47 12.19
CA ARG A 158 30.13 -17.85 13.58
C ARG A 158 29.13 -17.21 14.54
N PRO A 159 28.64 -17.98 15.54
CA PRO A 159 27.78 -17.43 16.58
C PRO A 159 28.52 -16.41 17.46
N PRO A 160 27.79 -15.53 18.15
CA PRO A 160 28.33 -14.64 19.18
C PRO A 160 29.17 -15.37 20.21
N ARG A 161 30.22 -14.74 20.71
CA ARG A 161 31.02 -15.30 21.81
C ARG A 161 30.17 -15.36 23.08
N ALA A 162 30.36 -16.42 23.87
CA ALA A 162 29.75 -16.52 25.18
C ALA A 162 30.13 -15.29 26.04
N GLY A 163 29.12 -14.69 26.70
CA GLY A 163 29.29 -13.50 27.52
C GLY A 163 29.11 -12.16 26.80
N THR A 164 28.70 -12.15 25.52
CA THR A 164 28.28 -10.92 24.84
C THR A 164 26.90 -10.50 25.38
N GLU A 165 26.79 -9.27 25.86
CA GLU A 165 25.50 -8.69 26.31
C GLU A 165 24.67 -8.27 25.10
N LEU A 166 24.08 -9.23 24.39
CA LEU A 166 23.35 -9.00 23.14
C LEU A 166 22.10 -8.12 23.33
N GLU A 167 21.47 -8.22 24.50
CA GLU A 167 20.20 -7.55 24.78
C GLU A 167 20.30 -6.02 24.79
N LYS A 168 21.46 -5.46 25.14
CA LYS A 168 21.64 -3.99 25.22
C LYS A 168 21.80 -3.32 23.87
N ASP A 169 22.31 -4.07 22.88
CA ASP A 169 22.64 -3.54 21.55
C ASP A 169 21.63 -4.01 20.48
N MET A 170 20.58 -4.72 20.90
CA MET A 170 19.55 -5.24 20.02
C MET A 170 18.51 -4.17 19.70
N GLU A 171 18.33 -3.90 18.41
CA GLU A 171 17.35 -2.93 17.91
C GLU A 171 16.16 -3.66 17.27
N ASP A 172 14.94 -3.22 17.58
CA ASP A 172 13.75 -3.62 16.85
C ASP A 172 13.79 -2.98 15.46
N TYR A 173 13.94 -3.81 14.42
CA TYR A 173 14.07 -3.36 13.04
C TYR A 173 12.80 -2.66 12.51
N LEU A 174 11.60 -3.10 12.94
CA LEU A 174 10.36 -2.44 12.59
C LEU A 174 10.33 -1.02 13.16
N PHE A 175 10.56 -0.87 14.44
CA PHE A 175 10.48 0.42 15.12
C PHE A 175 11.53 1.41 14.62
N THR A 176 12.76 0.93 14.42
CA THR A 176 13.87 1.76 13.90
C THR A 176 13.58 2.31 12.51
N ASN A 177 12.87 1.54 11.66
CA ASN A 177 12.52 1.98 10.30
C ASN A 177 11.26 2.88 10.23
N LEU A 178 10.51 3.03 11.33
CA LEU A 178 9.43 4.00 11.46
C LEU A 178 9.91 5.37 11.98
N LEU A 179 11.19 5.49 12.31
CA LEU A 179 11.85 6.75 12.68
C LEU A 179 12.57 7.32 11.46
N ASP A 180 12.21 8.52 11.03
CA ASP A 180 12.94 9.25 10.00
C ASP A 180 14.12 10.00 10.63
N GLY A 181 15.33 9.51 10.36
CA GLY A 181 16.56 10.12 10.88
C GLY A 181 16.87 11.51 10.31
N MET A 182 16.23 11.94 9.22
CA MET A 182 16.44 13.27 8.63
C MET A 182 15.70 14.36 9.41
N CYS A 183 14.51 14.08 9.93
CA CYS A 183 13.74 15.01 10.75
C CYS A 183 13.70 14.62 12.24
N GLY A 184 14.24 13.44 12.60
CA GLY A 184 14.26 12.95 13.98
C GLY A 184 12.89 12.62 14.54
N SER A 185 11.91 12.30 13.68
CA SER A 185 10.52 12.05 14.06
C SER A 185 10.04 10.68 13.60
N PHE A 186 9.22 10.04 14.42
CA PHE A 186 8.44 8.90 13.99
C PHE A 186 7.37 9.33 12.99
N MET A 187 6.93 8.39 12.14
CA MET A 187 5.89 8.65 11.15
C MET A 187 4.63 9.28 11.76
N ALA A 188 4.21 8.83 12.94
CA ALA A 188 3.09 9.38 13.69
C ALA A 188 3.27 10.87 14.04
N GLN A 189 4.48 11.26 14.45
CA GLN A 189 4.80 12.64 14.81
C GLN A 189 4.78 13.57 13.59
N THR A 190 5.06 13.05 12.39
CA THR A 190 4.90 13.85 11.15
C THR A 190 3.41 14.10 10.83
N SER A 191 2.51 13.18 11.25
CA SER A 191 1.06 13.42 11.23
C SER A 191 0.65 14.50 12.22
N ASP A 192 1.17 14.47 13.45
CA ASP A 192 0.91 15.52 14.45
C ASP A 192 1.36 16.90 13.94
N GLU A 193 2.54 16.96 13.30
CA GLU A 193 3.06 18.22 12.75
C GLU A 193 2.16 18.80 11.65
N ILE A 194 1.66 17.98 10.72
CA ILE A 194 0.73 18.49 9.71
C ILE A 194 -0.63 18.85 10.29
N CYS A 195 -1.13 18.08 11.25
CA CYS A 195 -2.36 18.42 11.97
C CYS A 195 -2.25 19.79 12.63
N LYS A 196 -1.14 20.06 13.31
CA LYS A 196 -0.86 21.36 13.93
C LYS A 196 -0.84 22.48 12.89
N ARG A 197 -0.16 22.31 11.76
CA ARG A 197 -0.08 23.31 10.69
C ARG A 197 -1.45 23.57 10.02
N LYS A 198 -2.34 22.58 10.00
CA LYS A 198 -3.65 22.66 9.34
C LYS A 198 -4.81 22.86 10.32
N GLY A 199 -4.55 22.94 11.61
CA GLY A 199 -5.58 23.14 12.63
C GLY A 199 -6.57 21.98 12.74
N VAL A 200 -6.05 20.73 12.56
CA VAL A 200 -6.84 19.52 12.79
C VAL A 200 -6.87 19.21 14.27
N THR A 201 -8.08 18.94 14.81
CA THR A 201 -8.28 18.64 16.23
C THR A 201 -8.28 17.11 16.49
N ARG A 202 -8.21 16.73 17.76
CA ARG A 202 -8.35 15.36 18.20
C ARG A 202 -9.77 14.82 17.91
N GLU A 203 -10.80 15.64 18.11
CA GLU A 203 -12.20 15.28 17.80
C GLU A 203 -12.36 14.94 16.32
N GLU A 204 -11.92 15.82 15.41
CA GLU A 204 -11.98 15.55 13.96
C GLU A 204 -11.21 14.27 13.57
N THR A 205 -10.08 14.00 14.25
CA THR A 205 -9.29 12.80 14.03
C THR A 205 -10.06 11.54 14.45
N ASP A 206 -10.68 11.56 15.63
CA ASP A 206 -11.43 10.43 16.16
C ASP A 206 -12.77 10.21 15.42
N GLU A 207 -13.45 11.27 14.96
CA GLU A 207 -14.62 11.17 14.07
C GLU A 207 -14.27 10.46 12.77
N PHE A 208 -13.18 10.84 12.13
CA PHE A 208 -12.72 10.19 10.89
C PHE A 208 -12.30 8.74 11.13
N ALA A 209 -11.63 8.44 12.25
CA ALA A 209 -11.27 7.08 12.62
C ALA A 209 -12.49 6.19 12.85
N ALA A 210 -13.49 6.68 13.58
CA ALA A 210 -14.75 5.97 13.79
C ALA A 210 -15.45 5.67 12.46
N LEU A 211 -15.46 6.64 11.53
CA LEU A 211 -15.99 6.46 10.18
C LEU A 211 -15.24 5.37 9.40
N SER A 212 -13.91 5.36 9.44
CA SER A 212 -13.09 4.35 8.78
C SER A 212 -13.37 2.95 9.34
N HIS A 213 -13.40 2.77 10.66
CA HIS A 213 -13.76 1.50 11.29
C HIS A 213 -15.18 1.04 10.91
N SER A 214 -16.17 1.94 10.95
CA SER A 214 -17.56 1.64 10.61
C SER A 214 -17.70 1.20 9.14
N ARG A 215 -17.08 1.92 8.21
CA ARG A 215 -17.09 1.58 6.78
C ARG A 215 -16.39 0.26 6.52
N THR A 216 -15.26 0.01 7.18
CA THR A 216 -14.51 -1.27 7.10
C THR A 216 -15.39 -2.43 7.59
N ALA A 217 -15.99 -2.31 8.77
CA ALA A 217 -16.89 -3.33 9.32
C ALA A 217 -18.06 -3.64 8.39
N SER A 218 -18.72 -2.60 7.86
CA SER A 218 -19.80 -2.74 6.90
C SER A 218 -19.35 -3.43 5.60
N SER A 219 -18.16 -3.13 5.12
CA SER A 219 -17.62 -3.74 3.91
C SER A 219 -17.30 -5.24 4.08
N ILE A 220 -16.81 -5.64 5.27
CA ILE A 220 -16.62 -7.05 5.61
C ILE A 220 -17.98 -7.75 5.68
N GLU A 221 -18.95 -7.19 6.40
CA GLU A 221 -20.28 -7.78 6.55
C GLU A 221 -21.01 -7.96 5.21
N ASN A 222 -20.90 -6.96 4.33
CA ASN A 222 -21.55 -6.98 3.01
C ASN A 222 -20.72 -7.66 1.91
N GLY A 223 -19.55 -8.22 2.23
CA GLY A 223 -18.71 -8.93 1.27
C GLY A 223 -18.14 -8.06 0.14
N ILE A 224 -18.02 -6.74 0.35
CA ILE A 224 -17.55 -5.80 -0.68
C ILE A 224 -16.18 -6.20 -1.23
N TRP A 225 -15.30 -6.72 -0.37
CA TRP A 225 -13.93 -7.08 -0.75
C TRP A 225 -13.75 -8.53 -1.18
N GLU A 226 -14.80 -9.36 -1.16
CA GLU A 226 -14.71 -10.76 -1.61
C GLU A 226 -14.19 -10.88 -3.05
N GLN A 227 -14.57 -9.91 -3.91
CA GLN A 227 -14.12 -9.87 -5.29
C GLN A 227 -12.61 -9.61 -5.47
N GLU A 228 -11.95 -8.96 -4.50
CA GLU A 228 -10.51 -8.65 -4.58
C GLU A 228 -9.64 -9.58 -3.72
N ILE A 229 -10.21 -10.26 -2.73
CA ILE A 229 -9.44 -11.10 -1.80
C ILE A 229 -9.29 -12.53 -2.31
N VAL A 230 -8.12 -13.10 -2.04
CA VAL A 230 -7.81 -14.53 -2.13
C VAL A 230 -7.38 -15.03 -0.78
N SER A 231 -7.89 -16.17 -0.35
CA SER A 231 -7.58 -16.74 0.96
C SER A 231 -6.11 -17.16 1.07
N VAL A 232 -5.58 -17.06 2.28
CA VAL A 232 -4.26 -17.58 2.65
C VAL A 232 -4.49 -18.72 3.64
N ASN A 233 -4.30 -19.96 3.20
CA ASN A 233 -4.75 -21.14 3.93
C ASN A 233 -6.25 -20.99 4.27
N ASP A 234 -6.62 -21.06 5.56
CA ASP A 234 -7.99 -20.91 6.05
C ASP A 234 -8.37 -19.45 6.37
N VAL A 235 -7.44 -18.48 6.19
CA VAL A 235 -7.68 -17.05 6.45
C VAL A 235 -8.35 -16.42 5.23
N THR A 236 -9.53 -15.83 5.42
CA THR A 236 -10.41 -15.30 4.39
C THR A 236 -10.63 -13.78 4.56
N TYR A 237 -11.43 -13.15 3.69
CA TYR A 237 -11.80 -11.74 3.82
C TYR A 237 -12.53 -11.41 5.15
N LYS A 238 -13.15 -12.38 5.80
CA LYS A 238 -13.82 -12.21 7.10
C LYS A 238 -12.85 -12.13 8.26
N ASP A 239 -11.62 -12.49 8.03
CA ASP A 239 -10.57 -12.56 9.04
C ASP A 239 -9.66 -11.32 9.03
N GLU A 240 -10.04 -10.26 8.29
CA GLU A 240 -9.42 -8.95 8.41
C GLU A 240 -9.72 -8.38 9.80
N ASP A 241 -8.70 -8.36 10.67
CA ASP A 241 -8.86 -8.38 12.11
C ASP A 241 -8.39 -7.10 12.83
N HIS A 242 -7.98 -6.07 12.07
CA HIS A 242 -7.58 -4.80 12.67
C HIS A 242 -8.79 -3.91 13.01
N VAL A 243 -9.93 -4.09 12.35
CA VAL A 243 -11.12 -3.29 12.57
C VAL A 243 -11.66 -3.45 14.01
N VAL A 244 -11.93 -2.32 14.67
CA VAL A 244 -12.56 -2.31 16.00
C VAL A 244 -14.06 -2.07 15.85
N LEU A 245 -14.83 -3.14 16.03
CA LEU A 245 -16.29 -3.09 15.90
C LEU A 245 -16.90 -2.18 16.96
N GLY A 246 -17.88 -1.35 16.56
CA GLY A 246 -18.58 -0.45 17.46
C GLY A 246 -17.75 0.76 17.92
N SER A 247 -16.64 1.08 17.25
CA SER A 247 -15.88 2.31 17.51
C SER A 247 -16.75 3.54 17.32
N THR A 248 -16.77 4.41 18.31
CA THR A 248 -17.42 5.72 18.27
C THR A 248 -16.41 6.82 18.60
N PRO A 249 -16.63 8.08 18.19
CA PRO A 249 -15.75 9.18 18.58
C PRO A 249 -15.53 9.26 20.09
N GLU A 250 -16.57 9.03 20.90
CA GLU A 250 -16.49 9.06 22.36
C GLU A 250 -15.58 7.95 22.90
N SER A 251 -15.69 6.71 22.38
CA SER A 251 -14.84 5.61 22.81
C SER A 251 -13.38 5.81 22.40
N LEU A 252 -13.13 6.43 21.25
CA LEU A 252 -11.79 6.74 20.77
C LEU A 252 -11.15 7.90 21.56
N ALA A 253 -11.94 8.87 22.01
CA ALA A 253 -11.47 10.00 22.82
C ALA A 253 -10.88 9.56 24.18
N GLU A 254 -11.31 8.40 24.72
CA GLU A 254 -10.78 7.83 25.96
C GLU A 254 -9.37 7.23 25.81
N LEU A 255 -8.93 6.98 24.58
CA LEU A 255 -7.64 6.37 24.32
C LEU A 255 -6.49 7.34 24.59
N ARG A 256 -5.46 6.82 25.27
CA ARG A 256 -4.23 7.58 25.53
C ARG A 256 -3.48 7.83 24.20
N THR A 257 -2.85 8.98 24.13
CA THR A 257 -1.96 9.34 23.02
C THR A 257 -0.66 8.49 23.04
N ALA A 258 -0.18 8.11 21.85
CA ALA A 258 0.97 7.22 21.72
C ALA A 258 2.33 7.95 21.83
N PHE A 259 2.40 9.22 21.44
CA PHE A 259 3.65 9.99 21.31
C PHE A 259 3.69 11.23 22.22
N GLY A 260 3.09 11.14 23.40
CA GLY A 260 3.08 12.21 24.40
C GLY A 260 1.75 12.99 24.43
N PRO A 261 1.57 13.88 25.41
CA PRO A 261 0.28 14.53 25.69
C PRO A 261 -0.19 15.48 24.58
N GLU A 262 0.71 16.00 23.76
CA GLU A 262 0.38 16.90 22.66
C GLU A 262 0.07 16.15 21.34
N SER A 263 0.28 14.84 21.29
CA SER A 263 -0.01 14.02 20.11
C SER A 263 -1.51 13.79 19.96
N LEU A 264 -1.99 13.78 18.73
CA LEU A 264 -3.37 13.36 18.38
C LEU A 264 -3.47 11.87 18.13
N VAL A 265 -2.32 11.19 17.89
CA VAL A 265 -2.26 9.79 17.48
C VAL A 265 -2.49 8.86 18.66
N THR A 266 -3.41 7.92 18.47
CA THR A 266 -3.73 6.84 19.43
C THR A 266 -3.74 5.50 18.70
N ALA A 267 -3.87 4.40 19.43
CA ALA A 267 -4.03 3.07 18.86
C ALA A 267 -5.32 2.91 18.03
N GLY A 268 -6.35 3.74 18.29
CA GLY A 268 -7.63 3.65 17.59
C GLY A 268 -7.76 4.56 16.35
N ASN A 269 -6.82 5.51 16.16
CA ASN A 269 -6.86 6.44 15.04
C ASN A 269 -5.58 6.41 14.16
N ALA A 270 -4.70 5.45 14.42
CA ALA A 270 -3.58 5.09 13.56
C ALA A 270 -3.93 3.87 12.71
N SER A 271 -3.29 3.73 11.54
CA SER A 271 -3.40 2.49 10.77
C SER A 271 -2.74 1.32 11.51
N GLY A 272 -3.30 0.13 11.36
CA GLY A 272 -2.72 -1.10 11.90
C GLY A 272 -1.40 -1.47 11.24
N VAL A 273 -0.51 -2.01 12.05
CA VAL A 273 0.67 -2.74 11.58
C VAL A 273 0.19 -4.14 11.22
N VAL A 274 0.15 -4.47 9.94
CA VAL A 274 -0.48 -5.69 9.43
C VAL A 274 0.40 -6.39 8.40
N ASP A 275 0.14 -7.67 8.18
CA ASP A 275 0.75 -8.50 7.15
C ASP A 275 -0.20 -8.62 5.94
N GLY A 276 0.33 -8.59 4.73
CA GLY A 276 -0.48 -8.76 3.53
C GLY A 276 0.24 -8.47 2.21
N ALA A 277 -0.40 -8.83 1.10
CA ALA A 277 0.08 -8.58 -0.25
C ALA A 277 -1.06 -8.24 -1.20
N ALA A 278 -0.77 -7.50 -2.26
CA ALA A 278 -1.70 -7.20 -3.34
C ALA A 278 -0.98 -7.19 -4.69
N ALA A 279 -1.65 -7.61 -5.74
CA ALA A 279 -1.15 -7.58 -7.11
C ALA A 279 -2.26 -7.25 -8.10
N VAL A 280 -1.93 -6.53 -9.16
CA VAL A 280 -2.80 -6.26 -10.31
C VAL A 280 -2.13 -6.71 -11.59
N VAL A 281 -2.93 -7.11 -12.57
CA VAL A 281 -2.50 -7.33 -13.95
C VAL A 281 -2.79 -6.05 -14.73
N ILE A 282 -1.77 -5.47 -15.33
CA ILE A 282 -1.89 -4.35 -16.25
C ILE A 282 -1.43 -4.78 -17.64
N LYS A 283 -2.12 -4.30 -18.67
CA LYS A 283 -1.80 -4.59 -20.05
C LYS A 283 -1.84 -3.30 -20.89
N SER A 284 -1.19 -3.35 -22.06
CA SER A 284 -1.53 -2.39 -23.10
C SER A 284 -2.99 -2.56 -23.52
N ALA A 285 -3.66 -1.48 -23.90
CA ALA A 285 -5.07 -1.53 -24.30
C ALA A 285 -5.28 -2.47 -25.50
N SER A 286 -4.37 -2.44 -26.49
CA SER A 286 -4.40 -3.33 -27.64
C SER A 286 -4.23 -4.81 -27.28
N LYS A 287 -3.36 -5.11 -26.30
CA LYS A 287 -3.17 -6.48 -25.80
C LYS A 287 -4.39 -6.98 -25.04
N ALA A 288 -4.99 -6.14 -24.20
CA ALA A 288 -6.21 -6.48 -23.48
C ALA A 288 -7.37 -6.77 -24.45
N GLU A 289 -7.54 -5.96 -25.49
CA GLU A 289 -8.54 -6.19 -26.54
C GLU A 289 -8.27 -7.51 -27.29
N ALA A 290 -7.01 -7.74 -27.68
CA ALA A 290 -6.63 -8.97 -28.39
C ALA A 290 -6.83 -10.25 -27.54
N ASP A 291 -6.67 -10.15 -26.22
CA ASP A 291 -6.90 -11.25 -25.28
C ASP A 291 -8.40 -11.43 -24.93
N GLY A 292 -9.25 -10.46 -25.30
CA GLY A 292 -10.67 -10.47 -24.97
C GLY A 292 -10.96 -10.12 -23.50
N ASP A 293 -10.06 -9.39 -22.86
CA ASP A 293 -10.23 -8.94 -21.49
C ASP A 293 -11.35 -7.90 -21.34
N SER A 294 -11.86 -7.78 -20.12
CA SER A 294 -12.79 -6.70 -19.72
C SER A 294 -12.14 -5.87 -18.61
N PRO A 295 -11.29 -4.90 -18.95
CA PRO A 295 -10.55 -4.16 -17.95
C PRO A 295 -11.44 -3.38 -16.98
N LEU A 296 -10.96 -3.23 -15.74
CA LEU A 296 -11.64 -2.45 -14.71
C LEU A 296 -11.47 -0.94 -14.95
N ALA A 297 -10.26 -0.53 -15.31
CA ALA A 297 -9.94 0.89 -15.44
C ALA A 297 -8.76 1.12 -16.39
N ARG A 298 -8.64 2.36 -16.89
CA ARG A 298 -7.48 2.89 -17.60
C ARG A 298 -6.66 3.77 -16.65
N ILE A 299 -5.33 3.67 -16.71
CA ILE A 299 -4.43 4.58 -16.01
C ILE A 299 -4.37 5.89 -16.80
N VAL A 300 -4.80 7.00 -16.18
CA VAL A 300 -4.84 8.32 -16.83
C VAL A 300 -3.54 9.09 -16.60
N SER A 301 -3.11 9.17 -15.35
CA SER A 301 -1.91 9.92 -14.97
C SER A 301 -1.41 9.51 -13.60
N TRP A 302 -0.22 10.03 -13.24
CA TRP A 302 0.30 9.94 -11.88
C TRP A 302 1.14 11.16 -11.51
N GLY A 303 1.15 11.48 -10.21
CA GLY A 303 1.97 12.50 -9.60
C GLY A 303 2.87 11.89 -8.53
N ILE A 304 4.17 12.18 -8.59
CA ILE A 304 5.15 11.79 -7.60
C ILE A 304 5.90 13.04 -7.19
N VAL A 305 5.96 13.32 -5.89
CA VAL A 305 6.53 14.55 -5.36
C VAL A 305 7.43 14.28 -4.16
N GLY A 306 8.41 15.14 -3.95
CA GLY A 306 9.17 15.26 -2.71
C GLY A 306 8.68 16.47 -1.92
N LEU A 307 8.77 16.39 -0.59
CA LEU A 307 8.44 17.49 0.31
C LEU A 307 9.29 17.41 1.58
N GLU A 308 9.13 18.37 2.48
CA GLU A 308 9.81 18.39 3.78
C GLU A 308 9.54 17.09 4.56
N PRO A 309 10.58 16.35 5.01
CA PRO A 309 10.38 15.07 5.73
C PRO A 309 9.48 15.19 6.96
N ALA A 310 9.58 16.27 7.71
CA ALA A 310 8.78 16.49 8.92
C ALA A 310 7.25 16.57 8.66
N ILE A 311 6.83 16.81 7.43
CA ILE A 311 5.43 16.82 7.02
C ILE A 311 5.13 15.78 5.95
N MET A 312 5.81 14.65 5.96
CA MET A 312 5.60 13.57 4.97
C MET A 312 4.11 13.19 4.84
N ALA A 313 3.38 13.26 5.93
CA ALA A 313 1.95 12.96 6.03
C ALA A 313 1.08 13.83 5.09
N TYR A 314 1.59 14.96 4.61
CA TYR A 314 0.93 15.86 3.64
C TYR A 314 1.14 15.43 2.17
N GLY A 315 1.97 14.43 1.91
CA GLY A 315 2.31 13.95 0.55
C GLY A 315 1.14 13.76 -0.41
N PRO A 316 -0.03 13.24 0.02
CA PRO A 316 -1.21 13.07 -0.82
C PRO A 316 -1.69 14.34 -1.52
N VAL A 317 -1.59 15.49 -0.89
CA VAL A 317 -2.10 16.76 -1.44
C VAL A 317 -1.32 17.20 -2.68
N PRO A 318 0.01 17.46 -2.61
CA PRO A 318 0.75 17.89 -3.78
C PRO A 318 0.85 16.81 -4.87
N SER A 319 0.88 15.51 -4.51
CA SER A 319 0.91 14.45 -5.50
C SER A 319 -0.41 14.32 -6.28
N SER A 320 -1.55 14.47 -5.60
CA SER A 320 -2.87 14.46 -6.24
C SER A 320 -3.04 15.68 -7.16
N ARG A 321 -2.67 16.87 -6.71
CA ARG A 321 -2.71 18.09 -7.54
C ARG A 321 -1.88 17.92 -8.81
N LEU A 322 -0.67 17.37 -8.70
CA LEU A 322 0.19 17.09 -9.86
C LEU A 322 -0.42 16.03 -10.80
N ALA A 323 -1.04 14.98 -10.26
CA ALA A 323 -1.69 13.94 -11.05
C ALA A 323 -2.90 14.50 -11.82
N LEU A 324 -3.74 15.31 -11.17
CA LEU A 324 -4.89 15.97 -11.77
C LEU A 324 -4.46 16.97 -12.86
N GLU A 325 -3.44 17.79 -12.59
CA GLU A 325 -2.88 18.70 -13.59
C GLU A 325 -2.45 17.98 -14.86
N LYS A 326 -1.73 16.85 -14.73
CA LYS A 326 -1.31 16.03 -15.86
C LYS A 326 -2.48 15.38 -16.60
N ALA A 327 -3.55 15.06 -15.91
CA ALA A 327 -4.78 14.52 -16.49
C ALA A 327 -5.64 15.60 -17.18
N GLY A 328 -5.41 16.88 -16.89
CA GLY A 328 -6.28 17.97 -17.28
C GLY A 328 -7.63 17.94 -16.56
N LEU A 329 -7.66 17.39 -15.34
CA LEU A 329 -8.85 17.24 -14.50
C LEU A 329 -8.78 18.17 -13.29
N THR A 330 -9.95 18.45 -12.73
CA THR A 330 -10.14 19.17 -11.47
C THR A 330 -10.58 18.22 -10.35
N ILE A 331 -10.66 18.70 -9.13
CA ILE A 331 -11.14 17.90 -7.98
C ILE A 331 -12.61 17.53 -8.17
N GLU A 332 -13.40 18.40 -8.74
CA GLU A 332 -14.83 18.24 -9.00
C GLU A 332 -15.14 17.11 -10.00
N ASP A 333 -14.17 16.81 -10.92
CA ASP A 333 -14.30 15.72 -11.87
C ASP A 333 -14.15 14.33 -11.24
N ILE A 334 -13.69 14.26 -9.99
CA ILE A 334 -13.37 12.99 -9.31
C ILE A 334 -14.58 12.47 -8.53
N ASP A 335 -14.98 11.26 -8.87
CA ASP A 335 -16.12 10.58 -8.24
C ASP A 335 -15.76 9.87 -6.93
N ARG A 336 -14.54 9.31 -6.84
CA ARG A 336 -14.06 8.54 -5.68
C ARG A 336 -12.58 8.81 -5.40
N TRP A 337 -12.24 8.81 -4.12
CA TRP A 337 -10.89 8.96 -3.60
C TRP A 337 -10.53 7.80 -2.71
N GLU A 338 -9.37 7.21 -2.92
CA GLU A 338 -8.72 6.28 -2.01
C GLU A 338 -7.44 6.93 -1.48
N ILE A 339 -7.49 7.47 -0.28
CA ILE A 339 -6.36 8.10 0.42
C ILE A 339 -5.83 7.10 1.44
N ASN A 340 -4.53 6.79 1.40
CA ASN A 340 -3.96 5.98 2.46
C ASN A 340 -4.11 6.70 3.82
N GLU A 341 -4.77 6.04 4.75
CA GLU A 341 -4.97 6.51 6.12
C GLU A 341 -3.83 6.01 7.01
N ALA A 342 -2.60 6.47 6.77
CA ALA A 342 -1.51 6.13 7.68
C ALA A 342 -1.85 6.54 9.12
N PHE A 343 -2.51 7.69 9.25
CA PHE A 343 -3.10 8.23 10.48
C PHE A 343 -4.38 8.98 10.12
N ALA A 344 -5.43 8.87 10.94
CA ALA A 344 -6.69 9.57 10.68
C ALA A 344 -6.51 11.10 10.61
N GLY A 345 -5.73 11.69 11.50
CA GLY A 345 -5.43 13.12 11.47
C GLY A 345 -4.74 13.57 10.18
N GLN A 346 -3.83 12.74 9.65
CA GLN A 346 -3.20 12.96 8.34
C GLN A 346 -4.24 12.96 7.21
N ALA A 347 -5.17 12.00 7.23
CA ALA A 347 -6.22 11.90 6.21
C ALA A 347 -7.16 13.12 6.29
N VAL A 348 -7.57 13.52 7.48
CA VAL A 348 -8.37 14.74 7.71
C VAL A 348 -7.67 15.98 7.16
N ALA A 349 -6.37 16.15 7.44
CA ALA A 349 -5.60 17.28 6.92
C ALA A 349 -5.59 17.31 5.38
N CYS A 350 -5.46 16.15 4.74
CA CYS A 350 -5.48 16.03 3.28
C CYS A 350 -6.87 16.31 2.71
N VAL A 351 -7.93 15.77 3.30
CA VAL A 351 -9.33 15.99 2.89
C VAL A 351 -9.69 17.47 2.96
N LYS A 352 -9.35 18.13 4.08
CA LYS A 352 -9.60 19.58 4.28
C LYS A 352 -8.86 20.43 3.25
N ASP A 353 -7.58 20.14 3.01
CA ASP A 353 -6.74 20.99 2.13
C ASP A 353 -7.06 20.79 0.63
N LEU A 354 -7.51 19.61 0.25
CA LEU A 354 -8.02 19.36 -1.10
C LEU A 354 -9.48 19.79 -1.27
N GLY A 355 -10.19 20.09 -0.19
CA GLY A 355 -11.61 20.47 -0.23
C GLY A 355 -12.53 19.30 -0.64
N LEU A 356 -12.21 18.09 -0.22
CA LEU A 356 -12.94 16.88 -0.61
C LEU A 356 -14.21 16.70 0.22
N ASP A 357 -15.24 16.18 -0.43
CA ASP A 357 -16.40 15.61 0.24
C ASP A 357 -15.99 14.25 0.85
N VAL A 358 -16.08 14.13 2.18
CA VAL A 358 -15.72 12.90 2.92
C VAL A 358 -16.57 11.69 2.49
N GLU A 359 -17.76 11.93 1.95
CA GLU A 359 -18.62 10.84 1.41
C GLU A 359 -18.12 10.27 0.08
N LYS A 360 -17.11 10.89 -0.53
CA LYS A 360 -16.41 10.37 -1.70
C LYS A 360 -15.06 9.72 -1.37
N VAL A 361 -14.61 9.81 -0.11
CA VAL A 361 -13.28 9.36 0.34
C VAL A 361 -13.38 8.04 1.09
N ASN A 362 -12.61 7.03 0.68
CA ASN A 362 -12.50 5.74 1.36
C ASN A 362 -13.86 5.16 1.75
N VAL A 363 -14.78 5.15 0.79
CA VAL A 363 -16.22 4.83 1.04
C VAL A 363 -16.43 3.41 1.56
N ASN A 364 -15.46 2.53 1.36
CA ASN A 364 -15.48 1.15 1.85
C ASN A 364 -14.61 0.96 3.12
N GLY A 365 -14.12 2.04 3.72
CA GLY A 365 -13.13 2.02 4.79
C GLY A 365 -11.71 2.10 4.28
N GLY A 366 -10.77 2.43 5.17
CA GLY A 366 -9.38 2.64 4.84
C GLY A 366 -8.41 2.00 5.85
N ALA A 367 -7.15 2.42 5.82
CA ALA A 367 -6.10 1.76 6.59
C ALA A 367 -6.24 1.87 8.11
N VAL A 368 -6.98 2.85 8.63
CA VAL A 368 -7.31 2.92 10.07
C VAL A 368 -8.16 1.73 10.49
N GLY A 369 -9.12 1.31 9.65
CA GLY A 369 -9.92 0.11 9.93
C GLY A 369 -9.29 -1.20 9.41
N LEU A 370 -8.53 -1.13 8.31
CA LEU A 370 -8.04 -2.29 7.58
C LEU A 370 -6.59 -2.68 7.93
N GLY A 371 -5.79 -1.68 8.28
CA GLY A 371 -4.34 -1.82 8.40
C GLY A 371 -3.56 -1.37 7.17
N HIS A 372 -2.22 -1.26 7.35
CA HIS A 372 -1.31 -0.69 6.36
C HIS A 372 -0.06 -1.57 6.16
N PRO A 373 -0.16 -2.66 5.36
CA PRO A 373 1.02 -3.43 4.97
C PRO A 373 1.77 -2.64 3.89
N LEU A 374 2.73 -1.83 4.30
CA LEU A 374 3.40 -0.73 3.60
C LEU A 374 3.39 -0.84 2.08
N ALA A 375 4.10 -1.82 1.52
CA ALA A 375 4.25 -1.96 0.08
C ALA A 375 2.99 -2.47 -0.63
N ALA A 376 2.12 -3.22 0.04
CA ALA A 376 0.89 -3.74 -0.55
C ALA A 376 -0.22 -2.68 -0.65
N THR A 377 -0.21 -1.70 0.27
CA THR A 377 -1.28 -0.71 0.40
C THR A 377 -1.55 0.04 -0.89
N GLY A 378 -0.51 0.53 -1.58
CA GLY A 378 -0.71 1.31 -2.80
C GLY A 378 -1.45 0.53 -3.90
N THR A 379 -1.15 -0.76 -4.04
CA THR A 379 -1.84 -1.64 -4.99
C THR A 379 -3.28 -1.90 -4.55
N ARG A 380 -3.53 -2.10 -3.25
CA ARG A 380 -4.88 -2.23 -2.69
C ARG A 380 -5.71 -0.97 -2.99
N LEU A 381 -5.17 0.23 -2.74
CA LEU A 381 -5.88 1.49 -3.02
C LEU A 381 -6.35 1.55 -4.49
N VAL A 382 -5.46 1.23 -5.43
CA VAL A 382 -5.80 1.27 -6.86
C VAL A 382 -6.81 0.19 -7.23
N LEU A 383 -6.67 -1.03 -6.71
CA LEU A 383 -7.57 -2.15 -7.01
C LEU A 383 -8.97 -1.89 -6.43
N THR A 384 -9.05 -1.51 -5.15
CA THR A 384 -10.32 -1.17 -4.49
C THR A 384 -11.02 -0.02 -5.19
N LEU A 385 -10.27 1.04 -5.56
CA LEU A 385 -10.80 2.18 -6.31
C LEU A 385 -11.37 1.75 -7.67
N ALA A 386 -10.68 0.90 -8.42
CA ALA A 386 -11.14 0.43 -9.71
C ALA A 386 -12.47 -0.36 -9.59
N HIS A 387 -12.57 -1.23 -8.59
CA HIS A 387 -13.82 -1.95 -8.30
C HIS A 387 -14.93 -1.00 -7.83
N GLU A 388 -14.63 -0.03 -6.99
CA GLU A 388 -15.62 0.93 -6.49
C GLU A 388 -16.18 1.81 -7.60
N LEU A 389 -15.35 2.28 -8.52
CA LEU A 389 -15.81 3.06 -9.68
C LEU A 389 -16.77 2.25 -10.54
N LYS A 390 -16.47 0.98 -10.79
CA LYS A 390 -17.41 0.06 -11.49
C LYS A 390 -18.72 -0.09 -10.73
N ARG A 391 -18.65 -0.30 -9.42
CA ARG A 391 -19.82 -0.52 -8.56
C ARG A 391 -20.75 0.69 -8.48
N CYS A 392 -20.19 1.89 -8.40
CA CYS A 392 -20.99 3.13 -8.27
C CYS A 392 -21.32 3.80 -9.62
N GLY A 393 -20.78 3.29 -10.75
CA GLY A 393 -20.92 3.93 -12.06
C GLY A 393 -20.16 5.26 -12.18
N GLY A 394 -19.14 5.46 -11.32
CA GLY A 394 -18.25 6.62 -11.37
C GLY A 394 -17.26 6.51 -12.53
N LYS A 395 -16.75 7.66 -12.99
CA LYS A 395 -15.86 7.74 -14.12
C LYS A 395 -14.39 7.85 -13.68
N TYR A 396 -14.06 8.83 -12.87
CA TYR A 396 -12.69 9.10 -12.43
C TYR A 396 -12.49 8.89 -10.95
N GLY A 397 -11.32 8.35 -10.60
CA GLY A 397 -10.89 8.20 -9.22
C GLY A 397 -9.42 8.49 -9.02
N VAL A 398 -9.06 8.83 -7.79
CA VAL A 398 -7.69 9.08 -7.37
C VAL A 398 -7.31 8.17 -6.22
N ALA A 399 -6.22 7.40 -6.39
CA ALA A 399 -5.56 6.65 -5.33
C ALA A 399 -4.27 7.39 -4.92
N THR A 400 -4.09 7.70 -3.63
CA THR A 400 -2.93 8.48 -3.18
C THR A 400 -2.42 8.04 -1.82
N ALA A 401 -1.11 8.19 -1.61
CA ALA A 401 -0.43 7.83 -0.36
C ALA A 401 0.66 8.83 0.01
N CYS A 402 0.79 9.10 1.31
CA CYS A 402 1.98 9.68 1.91
C CYS A 402 3.09 8.64 1.98
N ILE A 403 4.34 9.08 2.02
CA ILE A 403 5.50 8.21 1.98
C ILE A 403 6.56 8.72 2.94
N GLY A 404 7.06 7.86 3.81
CA GLY A 404 8.17 8.16 4.71
C GLY A 404 9.36 8.79 3.98
N GLY A 405 10.08 9.68 4.66
CA GLY A 405 11.18 10.45 4.07
C GLY A 405 10.74 11.72 3.33
N GLY A 406 9.45 12.10 3.42
CA GLY A 406 8.93 13.32 2.78
C GLY A 406 8.65 13.15 1.30
N GLN A 407 7.73 12.24 0.93
CA GLN A 407 7.27 12.06 -0.45
C GLN A 407 5.76 11.84 -0.49
N GLY A 408 5.18 11.98 -1.68
CA GLY A 408 3.79 11.63 -1.98
C GLY A 408 3.67 11.01 -3.36
N ILE A 409 2.68 10.15 -3.53
CA ILE A 409 2.34 9.54 -4.82
C ILE A 409 0.82 9.51 -4.98
N ALA A 410 0.36 9.80 -6.20
CA ALA A 410 -1.05 9.69 -6.57
C ALA A 410 -1.18 9.11 -7.98
N MET A 411 -2.27 8.39 -8.22
CA MET A 411 -2.64 7.86 -9.54
C MET A 411 -4.10 8.20 -9.82
N VAL A 412 -4.36 8.74 -11.01
CA VAL A 412 -5.72 8.94 -11.55
C VAL A 412 -6.05 7.78 -12.45
N ILE A 413 -7.20 7.15 -12.21
CA ILE A 413 -7.75 6.09 -13.07
C ILE A 413 -9.13 6.47 -13.59
N GLU A 414 -9.47 5.94 -14.76
CA GLU A 414 -10.78 6.08 -15.39
C GLU A 414 -11.43 4.71 -15.51
N SER A 415 -12.67 4.57 -15.04
CA SER A 415 -13.48 3.36 -15.24
C SER A 415 -13.87 3.22 -16.71
N ILE A 416 -13.69 2.04 -17.29
CA ILE A 416 -13.95 1.77 -18.73
C ILE A 416 -14.82 0.52 -18.92
#